data_919ffeebe54e8059b1bee3549f8392ef
#
_entry.id   919ffeebe54e8059b1bee3549f8392ef
#
_cell.length_a   1.000
_cell.length_b   1.000
_cell.length_c   1.000
_cell.angle_alpha   90.00
_cell.angle_beta   90.00
_cell.angle_gamma   90.00
#
_symmetry.space_group_name_H-M   'P 1'
#
loop_
_entity.id
_entity.type
_entity.pdbx_description
1 polymer ?
#
loop_
_entity_poly.entity_id
_entity_poly.type
_entity_poly.pdbx_seq_one_letter_code
_entity_poly.pdbx_strand_id
1 'polypeptide(L)'
;SNEWKNLVNTFKKLGGIAENIDIHEGELGRGIFPQDKTHRSLIATPKNILVKSNSLQIKGENLKILGDSGMAQKEREFAEQYYNELSWGNEGNKDTKIFLGHFTSLPEPIKNKLEKNRFIDSKMLNYKRSDETLLERFIDERAFKFKGESVLVPMLELVNHSNFAPPFRVTRTGLETPPAEANGSEILHKYSGKNSAMSLWRSYGFSAKSIVSYGIPFEITINEYSTTVRCYGQQEPESNEIKLKNSESGLISINSLPVGCEISTLPLSALSSILSTTEIDGETIRNLMIFIQKLNIETRSELLKDLLEYEQNSISELSKALKHEIQLIQTSLIATELLRQENNS
;
A
#
# COMPACT_ATOMS: atom_id res chain seq x y z
N SER A 1 -9.12 -24.50 -14.11
CA SER A 1 -8.86 -24.69 -15.55
C SER A 1 -7.70 -25.66 -15.77
N ASN A 2 -7.59 -26.27 -16.95
CA ASN A 2 -6.44 -27.14 -17.28
C ASN A 2 -5.13 -26.33 -17.32
N GLU A 3 -5.18 -25.08 -17.73
CA GLU A 3 -4.02 -24.16 -17.77
C GLU A 3 -3.45 -23.94 -16.37
N TRP A 4 -4.30 -23.63 -15.38
CA TRP A 4 -3.90 -23.49 -13.99
C TRP A 4 -3.19 -24.74 -13.47
N LYS A 5 -3.76 -25.92 -13.71
CA LYS A 5 -3.16 -27.18 -13.28
C LYS A 5 -1.79 -27.42 -13.91
N ASN A 6 -1.63 -27.07 -15.19
CA ASN A 6 -0.36 -27.19 -15.89
C ASN A 6 0.68 -26.22 -15.34
N LEU A 7 0.31 -24.98 -15.06
CA LEU A 7 1.20 -23.99 -14.44
C LEU A 7 1.64 -24.45 -13.05
N VAL A 8 0.71 -24.90 -12.19
CA VAL A 8 1.03 -25.44 -10.86
C VAL A 8 1.97 -26.65 -10.94
N ASN A 9 1.73 -27.56 -11.89
CA ASN A 9 2.60 -28.72 -12.07
C ASN A 9 4.01 -28.32 -12.54
N THR A 10 4.13 -27.36 -13.44
CA THR A 10 5.42 -26.85 -13.90
C THR A 10 6.14 -26.11 -12.77
N PHE A 11 5.43 -25.29 -12.01
CA PHE A 11 5.95 -24.62 -10.82
C PHE A 11 6.56 -25.60 -9.81
N LYS A 12 5.83 -26.70 -9.50
CA LYS A 12 6.33 -27.76 -8.61
C LYS A 12 7.58 -28.43 -9.16
N LYS A 13 7.64 -28.71 -10.48
CA LYS A 13 8.85 -29.30 -11.10
C LYS A 13 10.07 -28.40 -11.03
N LEU A 14 9.88 -27.08 -10.93
CA LEU A 14 10.95 -26.08 -10.75
C LEU A 14 11.31 -25.85 -9.28
N GLY A 15 10.77 -26.63 -8.37
CA GLY A 15 11.07 -26.58 -6.93
C GLY A 15 10.11 -25.69 -6.14
N GLY A 16 9.05 -25.19 -6.74
CA GLY A 16 7.99 -24.46 -6.05
C GLY A 16 7.11 -25.37 -5.20
N ILE A 17 6.54 -24.82 -4.15
CA ILE A 17 5.53 -25.50 -3.32
C ILE A 17 4.18 -24.83 -3.59
N ALA A 18 3.19 -25.64 -3.93
CA ALA A 18 1.81 -25.21 -4.15
C ALA A 18 0.89 -26.31 -3.60
N GLU A 19 0.63 -26.25 -2.30
CA GLU A 19 -0.13 -27.28 -1.57
C GLU A 19 -1.54 -26.78 -1.31
N ASN A 20 -2.54 -27.60 -1.64
CA ASN A 20 -3.95 -27.36 -1.36
C ASN A 20 -4.42 -25.97 -1.84
N ILE A 21 -4.12 -25.59 -3.08
CA ILE A 21 -4.48 -24.28 -3.65
C ILE A 21 -5.25 -24.43 -4.96
N ASP A 22 -6.21 -23.54 -5.14
CA ASP A 22 -6.89 -23.31 -6.42
C ASP A 22 -7.10 -21.81 -6.63
N ILE A 23 -7.46 -21.42 -7.85
CA ILE A 23 -7.69 -20.03 -8.23
C ILE A 23 -9.18 -19.82 -8.53
N HIS A 24 -9.79 -18.83 -7.89
CA HIS A 24 -11.20 -18.48 -8.06
C HIS A 24 -11.41 -16.97 -8.04
N GLU A 25 -12.54 -16.52 -8.60
CA GLU A 25 -13.06 -15.18 -8.35
C GLU A 25 -13.70 -15.11 -6.97
N GLY A 26 -13.26 -14.17 -6.16
CA GLY A 26 -13.77 -13.86 -4.81
C GLY A 26 -14.28 -12.42 -4.71
N GLU A 27 -14.51 -11.97 -3.48
CA GLU A 27 -14.93 -10.58 -3.21
C GLU A 27 -13.86 -9.54 -3.57
N LEU A 28 -12.58 -9.94 -3.52
CA LEU A 28 -11.43 -9.10 -3.83
C LEU A 28 -10.95 -9.27 -5.29
N GLY A 29 -11.77 -9.87 -6.16
CA GLY A 29 -11.39 -10.28 -7.49
C GLY A 29 -10.78 -11.69 -7.48
N ARG A 30 -9.94 -11.97 -8.48
CA ARG A 30 -9.29 -13.27 -8.60
C ARG A 30 -8.26 -13.46 -7.47
N GLY A 31 -8.38 -14.54 -6.74
CA GLY A 31 -7.51 -14.87 -5.59
C GLY A 31 -7.22 -16.35 -5.46
N ILE A 32 -6.43 -16.70 -4.45
CA ILE A 32 -6.05 -18.08 -4.13
C ILE A 32 -6.90 -18.60 -2.98
N PHE A 33 -7.46 -19.78 -3.17
CA PHE A 33 -8.32 -20.46 -2.22
C PHE A 33 -7.84 -21.89 -1.96
N PRO A 34 -8.12 -22.50 -0.78
CA PRO A 34 -7.85 -23.88 -0.54
C PRO A 34 -8.77 -24.78 -1.39
N GLN A 35 -8.22 -25.83 -1.99
CA GLN A 35 -9.00 -26.88 -2.68
C GLN A 35 -9.84 -27.69 -1.68
N ASP A 36 -9.23 -28.04 -0.56
CA ASP A 36 -9.85 -28.76 0.56
C ASP A 36 -9.83 -27.87 1.81
N LYS A 37 -11.02 -27.55 2.32
CA LYS A 37 -11.23 -26.68 3.48
C LYS A 37 -10.71 -27.27 4.80
N THR A 38 -10.39 -28.55 4.82
CA THR A 38 -9.90 -29.26 6.02
C THR A 38 -8.39 -29.31 6.11
N HIS A 39 -7.69 -28.90 5.05
CA HIS A 39 -6.24 -28.91 4.95
C HIS A 39 -5.66 -27.51 4.85
N ARG A 40 -4.47 -27.33 5.41
CA ARG A 40 -3.72 -26.09 5.28
C ARG A 40 -3.24 -25.88 3.84
N SER A 41 -3.12 -24.62 3.46
CA SER A 41 -2.58 -24.23 2.16
C SER A 41 -1.21 -23.58 2.32
N LEU A 42 -0.33 -23.81 1.35
CA LEU A 42 1.01 -23.22 1.33
C LEU A 42 1.45 -22.94 -0.11
N ILE A 43 2.01 -21.75 -0.31
CA ILE A 43 2.74 -21.41 -1.53
C ILE A 43 4.15 -21.00 -1.14
N ALA A 44 5.16 -21.59 -1.78
CA ALA A 44 6.53 -21.14 -1.64
C ALA A 44 7.20 -21.05 -3.01
N THR A 45 7.68 -19.86 -3.34
CA THR A 45 8.34 -19.57 -4.61
C THR A 45 9.85 -19.55 -4.39
N PRO A 46 10.61 -20.49 -4.98
CA PRO A 46 12.04 -20.56 -4.81
C PRO A 46 12.77 -19.46 -5.61
N LYS A 47 13.96 -19.10 -5.16
CA LYS A 47 14.74 -17.98 -5.70
C LYS A 47 15.07 -18.07 -7.19
N ASN A 48 15.17 -19.28 -7.74
CA ASN A 48 15.51 -19.50 -9.16
C ASN A 48 14.39 -19.09 -10.14
N ILE A 49 13.16 -18.93 -9.66
CA ILE A 49 12.03 -18.46 -10.47
C ILE A 49 11.56 -17.04 -10.09
N LEU A 50 12.30 -16.34 -9.21
CA LEU A 50 12.07 -14.90 -8.98
C LEU A 50 12.54 -14.11 -10.18
N VAL A 51 11.72 -13.20 -10.68
CA VAL A 51 12.01 -12.39 -11.86
C VAL A 51 12.48 -11.01 -11.42
N LYS A 52 13.71 -10.62 -11.78
CA LYS A 52 14.21 -9.27 -11.51
C LYS A 52 13.35 -8.24 -12.24
N SER A 53 12.91 -7.21 -11.55
CA SER A 53 12.04 -6.16 -12.11
C SER A 53 12.65 -5.50 -13.36
N ASN A 54 13.98 -5.30 -13.38
CA ASN A 54 14.69 -4.69 -14.49
C ASN A 54 14.95 -5.64 -15.68
N SER A 55 14.58 -6.91 -15.59
CA SER A 55 14.70 -7.87 -16.68
C SER A 55 13.44 -8.03 -17.53
N LEU A 56 12.36 -7.29 -17.20
CA LEU A 56 11.11 -7.34 -17.92
C LEU A 56 11.07 -6.33 -19.08
N GLN A 57 10.44 -6.73 -20.18
CA GLN A 57 10.13 -5.86 -21.32
C GLN A 57 8.80 -6.26 -21.95
N ILE A 58 8.16 -5.30 -22.61
CA ILE A 58 6.96 -5.57 -23.44
C ILE A 58 7.43 -5.89 -24.86
N LYS A 59 6.88 -6.97 -25.43
CA LYS A 59 7.07 -7.31 -26.84
C LYS A 59 5.70 -7.64 -27.47
N GLY A 60 5.16 -6.68 -28.23
CA GLY A 60 3.77 -6.73 -28.63
C GLY A 60 2.86 -6.63 -27.41
N GLU A 61 1.93 -7.56 -27.25
CA GLU A 61 1.03 -7.61 -26.10
C GLU A 61 1.56 -8.44 -24.92
N ASN A 62 2.74 -9.06 -25.07
CA ASN A 62 3.29 -10.00 -24.12
C ASN A 62 4.44 -9.40 -23.29
N LEU A 63 4.55 -9.87 -22.05
CA LEU A 63 5.77 -9.71 -21.26
C LEU A 63 6.81 -10.72 -21.68
N LYS A 64 8.05 -10.24 -21.78
CA LYS A 64 9.25 -11.04 -22.04
C LYS A 64 10.30 -10.78 -20.98
N ILE A 65 11.07 -11.83 -20.65
CA ILE A 65 12.19 -11.76 -19.73
C ILE A 65 13.48 -11.75 -20.54
N LEU A 66 14.34 -10.76 -20.30
CA LEU A 66 15.61 -10.61 -21.00
C LEU A 66 16.51 -11.84 -20.80
N GLY A 67 17.29 -12.19 -21.82
CA GLY A 67 18.14 -13.36 -21.81
C GLY A 67 19.28 -13.32 -20.77
N ASP A 68 19.69 -12.13 -20.37
CA ASP A 68 20.72 -11.85 -19.35
C ASP A 68 20.16 -11.74 -17.92
N SER A 69 18.90 -12.13 -17.70
CA SER A 69 18.22 -12.10 -16.40
C SER A 69 18.88 -12.94 -15.31
N GLY A 70 19.78 -13.86 -15.69
CA GLY A 70 20.40 -14.84 -14.79
C GLY A 70 19.53 -16.07 -14.51
N MET A 71 18.33 -16.17 -15.13
CA MET A 71 17.43 -17.32 -15.03
C MET A 71 17.82 -18.40 -16.05
N ALA A 72 17.72 -19.67 -15.66
CA ALA A 72 17.83 -20.75 -16.61
C ALA A 72 16.63 -20.75 -17.59
N GLN A 73 16.78 -21.40 -18.74
CA GLN A 73 15.78 -21.34 -19.81
C GLN A 73 14.39 -21.82 -19.34
N LYS A 74 14.34 -22.93 -18.61
CA LYS A 74 13.06 -23.52 -18.16
C LYS A 74 12.33 -22.62 -17.15
N GLU A 75 13.05 -21.98 -16.22
CA GLU A 75 12.50 -21.03 -15.26
C GLU A 75 11.98 -19.78 -15.98
N ARG A 76 12.73 -19.27 -16.96
CA ARG A 76 12.30 -18.13 -17.77
C ARG A 76 11.04 -18.43 -18.60
N GLU A 77 11.01 -19.57 -19.27
CA GLU A 77 9.84 -20.02 -20.05
C GLU A 77 8.60 -20.15 -19.16
N PHE A 78 8.74 -20.73 -17.97
CA PHE A 78 7.67 -20.83 -16.99
C PHE A 78 7.18 -19.43 -16.56
N ALA A 79 8.10 -18.53 -16.19
CA ALA A 79 7.74 -17.21 -15.71
C ALA A 79 7.05 -16.38 -16.82
N GLU A 80 7.55 -16.42 -18.06
CA GLU A 80 6.90 -15.79 -19.20
C GLU A 80 5.49 -16.33 -19.44
N GLN A 81 5.33 -17.65 -19.41
CA GLN A 81 4.02 -18.29 -19.55
C GLN A 81 3.07 -17.85 -18.43
N TYR A 82 3.52 -17.92 -17.18
CA TYR A 82 2.76 -17.52 -16.00
C TYR A 82 2.27 -16.07 -16.11
N TYR A 83 3.19 -15.12 -16.40
CA TYR A 83 2.79 -13.70 -16.51
C TYR A 83 1.80 -13.49 -17.66
N ASN A 84 2.04 -14.05 -18.82
CA ASN A 84 1.17 -13.83 -19.97
C ASN A 84 -0.20 -14.50 -19.85
N GLU A 85 -0.31 -15.60 -19.12
CA GLU A 85 -1.58 -16.29 -18.92
C GLU A 85 -2.38 -15.76 -17.72
N LEU A 86 -1.72 -15.35 -16.64
CA LEU A 86 -2.40 -15.04 -15.38
C LEU A 86 -2.26 -13.61 -14.90
N SER A 87 -1.12 -12.96 -15.09
CA SER A 87 -0.83 -11.71 -14.39
C SER A 87 -0.77 -10.49 -15.30
N TRP A 88 -0.12 -10.59 -16.45
CA TRP A 88 -0.07 -9.53 -17.47
C TRP A 88 -1.14 -9.69 -18.53
N GLY A 89 -1.23 -10.87 -19.15
CA GLY A 89 -2.20 -11.22 -20.15
C GLY A 89 -3.58 -11.55 -19.55
N ASN A 90 -4.53 -11.95 -20.39
CA ASN A 90 -5.89 -12.36 -19.99
C ASN A 90 -6.56 -11.40 -19.00
N GLU A 91 -6.50 -10.09 -19.29
CA GLU A 91 -7.00 -9.04 -18.39
C GLU A 91 -6.25 -8.90 -17.05
N GLY A 92 -5.13 -9.61 -16.83
CA GLY A 92 -4.37 -9.55 -15.59
C GLY A 92 -3.78 -8.18 -15.27
N ASN A 93 -3.58 -7.32 -16.29
CA ASN A 93 -3.17 -5.93 -16.13
C ASN A 93 -4.33 -4.92 -16.25
N LYS A 94 -5.58 -5.41 -16.25
CA LYS A 94 -6.78 -4.59 -16.41
C LYS A 94 -6.87 -3.50 -15.34
N ASP A 95 -6.65 -3.87 -14.09
CA ASP A 95 -6.74 -2.94 -12.97
C ASP A 95 -5.65 -1.86 -13.06
N THR A 96 -4.44 -2.24 -13.45
CA THR A 96 -3.34 -1.31 -13.73
C THR A 96 -3.72 -0.32 -14.85
N LYS A 97 -4.35 -0.81 -15.92
CA LYS A 97 -4.85 0.03 -17.03
C LYS A 97 -5.96 0.97 -16.57
N ILE A 98 -6.90 0.49 -15.76
CA ILE A 98 -7.99 1.29 -15.19
C ILE A 98 -7.40 2.40 -14.30
N PHE A 99 -6.48 2.06 -13.41
CA PHE A 99 -5.79 3.03 -12.57
C PHE A 99 -5.09 4.12 -13.40
N LEU A 100 -4.24 3.71 -14.37
CA LEU A 100 -3.55 4.67 -15.24
C LEU A 100 -4.53 5.52 -16.06
N GLY A 101 -5.59 4.90 -16.59
CA GLY A 101 -6.63 5.60 -17.33
C GLY A 101 -7.31 6.68 -16.49
N HIS A 102 -7.68 6.35 -15.27
CA HIS A 102 -8.29 7.30 -14.33
C HIS A 102 -7.29 8.39 -13.92
N PHE A 103 -6.10 8.00 -13.43
CA PHE A 103 -5.10 8.94 -12.93
C PHE A 103 -4.63 9.93 -13.99
N THR A 104 -4.33 9.46 -15.21
CA THR A 104 -3.87 10.35 -16.30
C THR A 104 -4.96 11.32 -16.77
N SER A 105 -6.24 10.97 -16.61
CA SER A 105 -7.37 11.83 -16.96
C SER A 105 -7.71 12.88 -15.90
N LEU A 106 -7.19 12.75 -14.67
CA LEU A 106 -7.44 13.74 -13.62
C LEU A 106 -6.97 15.14 -14.05
N PRO A 107 -7.74 16.19 -13.75
CA PRO A 107 -7.34 17.57 -13.95
C PRO A 107 -6.04 17.92 -13.21
N GLU A 108 -5.19 18.73 -13.83
CA GLU A 108 -3.93 19.17 -13.21
C GLU A 108 -4.10 19.80 -11.81
N PRO A 109 -5.13 20.63 -11.52
CA PRO A 109 -5.34 21.14 -10.17
C PRO A 109 -5.52 20.05 -9.12
N ILE A 110 -6.21 18.94 -9.44
CA ILE A 110 -6.40 17.80 -8.56
C ILE A 110 -5.06 17.06 -8.36
N LYS A 111 -4.31 16.78 -9.43
CA LYS A 111 -2.98 16.14 -9.36
C LYS A 111 -2.02 16.97 -8.49
N ASN A 112 -2.01 18.28 -8.66
CA ASN A 112 -1.18 19.19 -7.87
C ASN A 112 -1.56 19.18 -6.38
N LYS A 113 -2.86 19.11 -6.05
CA LYS A 113 -3.31 18.94 -4.66
C LYS A 113 -2.88 17.59 -4.07
N LEU A 114 -2.95 16.51 -4.85
CA LEU A 114 -2.50 15.18 -4.44
C LEU A 114 -0.99 15.19 -4.14
N GLU A 115 -0.18 15.77 -5.01
CA GLU A 115 1.27 15.86 -4.86
C GLU A 115 1.67 16.76 -3.68
N LYS A 116 1.09 17.97 -3.59
CA LYS A 116 1.32 18.91 -2.50
C LYS A 116 1.08 18.29 -1.12
N ASN A 117 0.03 17.46 -1.01
CA ASN A 117 -0.34 16.78 0.22
C ASN A 117 0.39 15.42 0.40
N ARG A 118 1.32 15.06 -0.47
CA ARG A 118 2.09 13.82 -0.42
C ARG A 118 1.25 12.55 -0.52
N PHE A 119 0.08 12.63 -1.15
CA PHE A 119 -0.73 11.47 -1.49
C PHE A 119 -0.19 10.71 -2.69
N ILE A 120 0.56 11.38 -3.55
CA ILE A 120 1.29 10.80 -4.68
C ILE A 120 2.73 11.31 -4.70
N ASP A 121 3.59 10.59 -5.41
CA ASP A 121 4.95 11.01 -5.70
C ASP A 121 4.99 11.89 -6.95
N SER A 122 5.94 12.82 -7.03
CA SER A 122 6.15 13.68 -8.20
C SER A 122 6.37 12.89 -9.50
N LYS A 123 6.93 11.67 -9.40
CA LYS A 123 7.06 10.72 -10.51
C LYS A 123 5.70 10.44 -11.19
N MET A 124 4.63 10.30 -10.42
CA MET A 124 3.30 10.00 -10.93
C MET A 124 2.72 11.14 -11.79
N LEU A 125 3.13 12.39 -11.57
CA LEU A 125 2.72 13.53 -12.41
C LEU A 125 3.15 13.35 -13.88
N ASN A 126 4.20 12.55 -14.13
CA ASN A 126 4.72 12.26 -15.45
C ASN A 126 4.09 11.01 -16.10
N TYR A 127 3.16 10.34 -15.43
CA TYR A 127 2.49 9.16 -15.99
C TYR A 127 1.75 9.49 -17.27
N LYS A 128 1.92 8.63 -18.27
CA LYS A 128 1.29 8.71 -19.59
C LYS A 128 0.59 7.38 -19.89
N ARG A 129 -0.35 7.40 -20.82
CA ARG A 129 -0.96 6.17 -21.35
C ARG A 129 -0.01 5.54 -22.38
N SER A 130 1.06 4.93 -21.90
CA SER A 130 2.07 4.25 -22.73
C SER A 130 2.38 2.88 -22.15
N ASP A 131 2.90 1.99 -22.97
CA ASP A 131 3.32 0.65 -22.56
C ASP A 131 4.44 0.71 -21.51
N GLU A 132 5.33 1.69 -21.63
CA GLU A 132 6.41 1.92 -20.68
C GLU A 132 5.87 2.24 -19.28
N THR A 133 4.95 3.21 -19.18
CA THR A 133 4.31 3.57 -17.91
C THR A 133 3.47 2.41 -17.37
N LEU A 134 2.80 1.66 -18.25
CA LEU A 134 2.03 0.49 -17.87
C LEU A 134 2.93 -0.58 -17.25
N LEU A 135 4.08 -0.88 -17.88
CA LEU A 135 5.04 -1.85 -17.36
C LEU A 135 5.64 -1.40 -16.03
N GLU A 136 6.05 -0.13 -15.94
CA GLU A 136 6.58 0.45 -14.72
C GLU A 136 5.57 0.32 -13.57
N ARG A 137 4.32 0.71 -13.81
CA ARG A 137 3.25 0.61 -12.82
C ARG A 137 2.93 -0.83 -12.46
N PHE A 138 2.86 -1.74 -13.41
CA PHE A 138 2.66 -3.17 -13.18
C PHE A 138 3.75 -3.74 -12.27
N ILE A 139 5.01 -3.35 -12.47
CA ILE A 139 6.13 -3.75 -11.62
C ILE A 139 5.97 -3.16 -10.21
N ASP A 140 5.69 -1.86 -10.11
CA ASP A 140 5.56 -1.18 -8.81
C ASP A 140 4.44 -1.80 -7.93
N GLU A 141 3.37 -2.29 -8.55
CA GLU A 141 2.25 -2.94 -7.85
C GLU A 141 2.58 -4.35 -7.32
N ARG A 142 3.55 -5.04 -7.94
CA ARG A 142 3.79 -6.49 -7.72
C ARG A 142 5.16 -6.84 -7.21
N ALA A 143 6.10 -5.90 -7.23
CA ALA A 143 7.47 -6.19 -6.88
C ALA A 143 7.68 -6.30 -5.36
N PHE A 144 8.50 -7.26 -4.98
CA PHE A 144 8.95 -7.51 -3.62
C PHE A 144 10.44 -7.21 -3.47
N LYS A 145 10.88 -6.86 -2.27
CA LYS A 145 12.30 -6.78 -1.94
C LYS A 145 12.80 -8.14 -1.48
N PHE A 146 13.67 -8.75 -2.25
CA PHE A 146 14.36 -9.98 -1.89
C PHE A 146 15.87 -9.76 -1.92
N LYS A 147 16.53 -9.82 -0.76
CA LYS A 147 17.98 -9.58 -0.60
C LYS A 147 18.47 -8.26 -1.22
N GLY A 148 17.66 -7.21 -1.11
CA GLY A 148 17.97 -5.88 -1.65
C GLY A 148 17.58 -5.67 -3.12
N GLU A 149 17.28 -6.72 -3.87
CA GLU A 149 16.79 -6.63 -5.25
C GLU A 149 15.28 -6.52 -5.33
N SER A 150 14.76 -5.79 -6.31
CA SER A 150 13.34 -5.73 -6.65
C SER A 150 13.01 -6.90 -7.56
N VAL A 151 12.08 -7.78 -7.14
CA VAL A 151 11.70 -8.99 -7.86
C VAL A 151 10.20 -9.17 -7.92
N LEU A 152 9.70 -9.73 -9.00
CA LEU A 152 8.35 -10.24 -9.09
C LEU A 152 8.35 -11.72 -8.69
N VAL A 153 7.27 -12.16 -8.04
CA VAL A 153 7.21 -13.47 -7.38
C VAL A 153 6.02 -14.27 -7.93
N PRO A 154 6.25 -15.08 -8.98
CA PRO A 154 5.18 -15.90 -9.54
C PRO A 154 4.45 -16.72 -8.48
N MET A 155 3.15 -16.90 -8.63
CA MET A 155 2.20 -17.56 -7.73
C MET A 155 1.86 -16.74 -6.48
N LEU A 156 2.83 -16.13 -5.79
CA LEU A 156 2.60 -15.34 -4.58
C LEU A 156 1.88 -14.01 -4.86
N GLU A 157 2.10 -13.40 -6.03
CA GLU A 157 1.44 -12.16 -6.41
C GLU A 157 -0.08 -12.30 -6.69
N LEU A 158 -0.60 -13.54 -6.76
CA LEU A 158 -2.03 -13.82 -6.86
C LEU A 158 -2.75 -13.83 -5.52
N VAL A 159 -2.01 -13.75 -4.43
CA VAL A 159 -2.55 -13.72 -3.06
C VAL A 159 -2.99 -12.30 -2.74
N ASN A 160 -4.27 -12.09 -2.49
CA ASN A 160 -4.85 -10.78 -2.25
C ASN A 160 -4.49 -10.20 -0.88
N HIS A 161 -4.75 -8.89 -0.74
CA HIS A 161 -4.40 -8.12 0.45
C HIS A 161 -5.44 -8.22 1.57
N SER A 162 -4.94 -8.31 2.81
CA SER A 162 -5.70 -7.96 4.00
C SER A 162 -4.80 -7.28 5.03
N ASN A 163 -5.30 -6.22 5.66
CA ASN A 163 -4.58 -5.54 6.75
C ASN A 163 -4.35 -6.43 7.98
N PHE A 164 -5.16 -7.47 8.15
CA PHE A 164 -5.15 -8.38 9.30
C PHE A 164 -4.40 -9.68 9.01
N ALA A 165 -4.04 -9.93 7.76
CA ALA A 165 -3.26 -11.10 7.40
C ALA A 165 -1.77 -10.93 7.76
N PRO A 166 -1.04 -12.03 8.00
CA PRO A 166 0.39 -11.97 8.19
C PRO A 166 1.12 -11.61 6.89
N PRO A 167 2.31 -10.98 6.95
CA PRO A 167 3.14 -10.73 5.77
C PRO A 167 3.73 -12.02 5.21
N PHE A 168 4.18 -11.99 3.95
CA PHE A 168 5.00 -13.06 3.39
C PHE A 168 6.28 -13.26 4.20
N ARG A 169 6.74 -14.51 4.25
CA ARG A 169 8.00 -14.87 4.89
C ARG A 169 9.11 -14.93 3.85
N VAL A 170 10.16 -14.16 4.09
CA VAL A 170 11.41 -14.26 3.32
C VAL A 170 12.24 -15.38 3.92
N THR A 171 12.56 -16.39 3.11
CA THR A 171 13.38 -17.53 3.51
C THR A 171 14.76 -17.47 2.87
N ARG A 172 15.66 -18.34 3.27
CA ARG A 172 16.96 -18.44 2.60
C ARG A 172 16.85 -18.87 1.13
N THR A 173 15.81 -19.60 0.79
CA THR A 173 15.59 -20.22 -0.53
C THR A 173 14.57 -19.50 -1.41
N GLY A 174 13.81 -18.55 -0.88
CA GLY A 174 12.78 -17.83 -1.63
C GLY A 174 11.81 -17.06 -0.75
N LEU A 175 10.56 -16.95 -1.19
CA LEU A 175 9.45 -16.35 -0.44
C LEU A 175 8.32 -17.35 -0.30
N GLU A 176 7.58 -17.26 0.81
CA GLU A 176 6.46 -18.16 1.08
C GLU A 176 5.30 -17.45 1.78
N THR A 177 4.06 -17.93 1.56
CA THR A 177 2.94 -17.57 2.41
C THR A 177 3.13 -18.17 3.80
N PRO A 178 2.67 -17.50 4.88
CA PRO A 178 2.42 -18.20 6.12
C PRO A 178 1.39 -19.30 5.86
N PRO A 179 1.48 -20.44 6.59
CA PRO A 179 0.47 -21.48 6.47
C PRO A 179 -0.93 -20.91 6.75
N ALA A 180 -1.83 -20.96 5.78
CA ALA A 180 -3.21 -20.52 5.94
C ALA A 180 -3.98 -21.53 6.80
N GLU A 181 -4.94 -21.02 7.59
CA GLU A 181 -5.81 -21.88 8.38
C GLU A 181 -6.74 -22.73 7.50
N ALA A 182 -7.08 -23.91 7.98
CA ALA A 182 -7.99 -24.83 7.31
C ALA A 182 -9.46 -24.41 7.54
N ASN A 183 -9.90 -23.31 6.91
CA ASN A 183 -11.25 -22.77 7.07
C ASN A 183 -11.97 -22.50 5.75
N GLY A 184 -11.31 -22.76 4.61
CA GLY A 184 -11.86 -22.57 3.27
C GLY A 184 -11.93 -21.13 2.80
N SER A 185 -11.45 -20.18 3.60
CA SER A 185 -11.38 -18.76 3.21
C SER A 185 -10.26 -18.52 2.20
N GLU A 186 -10.35 -17.41 1.48
CA GLU A 186 -9.28 -16.93 0.62
C GLU A 186 -7.95 -16.79 1.39
N ILE A 187 -6.85 -17.17 0.75
CA ILE A 187 -5.53 -16.96 1.29
C ILE A 187 -5.16 -15.50 1.08
N LEU A 188 -4.92 -14.81 2.18
CA LEU A 188 -4.64 -13.37 2.18
C LEU A 188 -3.28 -13.09 2.82
N HIS A 189 -2.67 -11.99 2.39
CA HIS A 189 -1.47 -11.51 3.04
C HIS A 189 -1.44 -9.99 3.15
N LYS A 190 -0.57 -9.47 4.02
CA LYS A 190 -0.38 -8.04 4.19
C LYS A 190 0.68 -7.52 3.22
N TYR A 191 0.28 -6.68 2.26
CA TYR A 191 1.18 -6.16 1.22
C TYR A 191 2.27 -5.22 1.78
N SER A 192 1.92 -4.40 2.76
CA SER A 192 2.82 -3.39 3.31
C SER A 192 2.56 -3.17 4.81
N GLY A 193 3.55 -2.70 5.54
CA GLY A 193 3.40 -2.22 6.92
C GLY A 193 2.65 -0.88 7.04
N LYS A 194 2.52 -0.15 5.93
CA LYS A 194 1.86 1.16 5.84
C LYS A 194 0.55 1.03 5.08
N ASN A 195 -0.50 0.79 5.82
CA ASN A 195 -1.79 0.49 5.26
C ASN A 195 -2.79 1.61 5.52
N SER A 196 -2.47 2.84 5.05
CA SER A 196 -3.51 3.83 4.87
C SER A 196 -4.24 3.56 3.55
N ALA A 197 -5.52 3.93 3.46
CA ALA A 197 -6.30 3.75 2.25
C ALA A 197 -5.67 4.48 1.05
N MET A 198 -5.13 5.68 1.30
CA MET A 198 -4.42 6.46 0.27
C MET A 198 -3.12 5.79 -0.17
N SER A 199 -2.37 5.14 0.73
CA SER A 199 -1.16 4.40 0.31
C SER A 199 -1.50 3.13 -0.47
N LEU A 200 -2.55 2.42 -0.12
CA LEU A 200 -3.01 1.26 -0.90
C LEU A 200 -3.46 1.68 -2.30
N TRP A 201 -4.25 2.75 -2.40
CA TRP A 201 -4.63 3.30 -3.69
C TRP A 201 -3.40 3.74 -4.52
N ARG A 202 -2.48 4.49 -3.94
CA ARG A 202 -1.27 4.94 -4.62
C ARG A 202 -0.42 3.78 -5.10
N SER A 203 -0.19 2.78 -4.26
CA SER A 203 0.75 1.69 -4.54
C SER A 203 0.14 0.56 -5.37
N TYR A 204 -1.15 0.29 -5.22
CA TYR A 204 -1.79 -0.89 -5.80
C TYR A 204 -3.05 -0.60 -6.60
N GLY A 205 -3.51 0.64 -6.66
CA GLY A 205 -4.66 1.06 -7.46
C GLY A 205 -6.03 0.78 -6.85
N PHE A 206 -6.12 0.18 -5.65
CA PHE A 206 -7.37 -0.12 -4.97
C PHE A 206 -7.48 0.56 -3.60
N SER A 207 -8.72 0.73 -3.14
CA SER A 207 -9.04 1.20 -1.79
C SER A 207 -9.48 0.02 -0.92
N ALA A 208 -8.90 -0.13 0.26
CA ALA A 208 -9.36 -1.08 1.26
C ALA A 208 -9.53 -0.39 2.61
N LYS A 209 -10.34 -1.00 3.50
CA LYS A 209 -10.40 -0.55 4.89
C LYS A 209 -9.00 -0.60 5.49
N SER A 210 -8.51 0.55 5.90
CA SER A 210 -7.22 0.71 6.57
C SER A 210 -7.43 0.95 8.05
N ILE A 211 -6.44 0.57 8.83
CA ILE A 211 -6.47 0.76 10.30
C ILE A 211 -5.89 2.10 10.72
N VAL A 212 -5.26 2.83 9.80
CA VAL A 212 -4.54 4.07 10.08
C VAL A 212 -4.64 5.04 8.91
N SER A 213 -4.72 6.34 9.22
CA SER A 213 -4.56 7.45 8.29
C SER A 213 -3.40 8.32 8.77
N TYR A 214 -2.52 8.70 7.85
CA TYR A 214 -1.35 9.54 8.16
C TYR A 214 -1.60 11.00 7.77
N GLY A 215 -0.93 11.91 8.50
CA GLY A 215 -1.03 13.35 8.28
C GLY A 215 -0.48 13.82 6.95
N ILE A 216 -1.06 14.91 6.44
CA ILE A 216 -0.48 15.70 5.34
C ILE A 216 0.74 16.49 5.86
N PRO A 217 1.58 17.07 4.99
CA PRO A 217 2.64 17.98 5.41
C PRO A 217 2.09 19.19 6.15
N PHE A 218 2.72 19.56 7.27
CA PHE A 218 2.42 20.78 8.01
C PHE A 218 3.65 21.30 8.76
N GLU A 219 3.61 22.58 9.12
CA GLU A 219 4.56 23.22 10.03
C GLU A 219 3.80 24.14 10.96
N ILE A 220 3.95 23.94 12.27
CA ILE A 220 3.24 24.67 13.32
C ILE A 220 4.25 25.11 14.37
N THR A 221 4.29 26.42 14.65
CA THR A 221 5.10 26.98 15.73
C THR A 221 4.23 27.18 16.96
N ILE A 222 4.67 26.61 18.08
CA ILE A 222 4.07 26.76 19.40
C ILE A 222 4.85 27.87 20.12
N ASN A 223 4.35 29.10 20.02
CA ASN A 223 5.07 30.31 20.44
C ASN A 223 5.47 30.30 21.92
N GLU A 224 4.58 29.79 22.79
CA GLU A 224 4.82 29.71 24.25
C GLU A 224 6.05 28.88 24.58
N TYR A 225 6.40 27.91 23.76
CA TYR A 225 7.53 26.99 23.97
C TYR A 225 8.67 27.24 22.97
N SER A 226 8.56 28.26 22.10
CA SER A 226 9.52 28.52 21.02
C SER A 226 9.88 27.27 20.23
N THR A 227 8.89 26.37 20.06
CA THR A 227 9.07 25.07 19.42
C THR A 227 8.26 24.98 18.13
N THR A 228 8.91 24.58 17.05
CA THR A 228 8.26 24.32 15.75
C THR A 228 8.15 22.82 15.53
N VAL A 229 6.94 22.36 15.26
CA VAL A 229 6.64 20.97 14.86
C VAL A 229 6.41 20.93 13.36
N ARG A 230 7.25 20.19 12.65
CA ARG A 230 7.16 20.01 11.20
C ARG A 230 6.89 18.54 10.88
N CYS A 231 5.85 18.26 10.12
CA CYS A 231 5.56 16.95 9.55
C CYS A 231 5.78 16.99 8.05
N TYR A 232 6.48 16.01 7.51
CA TYR A 232 6.75 15.93 6.06
C TYR A 232 5.65 15.19 5.29
N GLY A 233 4.60 14.72 5.99
CA GLY A 233 3.54 13.93 5.41
C GLY A 233 3.94 12.45 5.29
N GLN A 234 3.13 11.71 4.53
CA GLN A 234 3.38 10.30 4.28
C GLN A 234 4.52 10.15 3.27
N GLN A 235 5.75 10.26 3.73
CA GLN A 235 6.89 9.74 2.97
C GLN A 235 6.99 8.23 3.23
N GLU A 236 7.41 7.47 2.24
CA GLU A 236 7.79 6.09 2.49
C GLU A 236 8.99 6.09 3.45
N PRO A 237 8.87 5.67 4.71
CA PRO A 237 10.04 5.47 5.52
C PRO A 237 10.68 4.16 5.05
N GLU A 238 11.94 4.19 4.74
CA GLU A 238 12.78 3.00 4.67
C GLU A 238 12.82 2.25 6.02
N SER A 239 12.31 2.88 7.09
CA SER A 239 12.15 2.28 8.41
C SER A 239 10.82 2.74 9.03
N ASN A 240 10.16 1.86 9.81
CA ASN A 240 8.98 2.17 10.63
C ASN A 240 9.28 3.13 11.79
N GLU A 241 10.45 3.74 11.82
CA GLU A 241 10.88 4.63 12.87
C GLU A 241 10.36 6.05 12.62
N ILE A 242 9.66 6.60 13.60
CA ILE A 242 9.45 8.04 13.74
C ILE A 242 10.84 8.62 13.99
N LYS A 243 11.48 9.13 12.95
CA LYS A 243 12.79 9.77 13.11
C LYS A 243 12.58 11.15 13.72
N LEU A 244 12.81 11.23 15.03
CA LEU A 244 12.96 12.49 15.73
C LEU A 244 14.34 13.06 15.38
N LYS A 245 14.36 14.22 14.74
CA LYS A 245 15.54 15.08 14.73
C LYS A 245 15.25 16.22 15.69
N ASN A 246 15.66 16.08 16.95
CA ASN A 246 15.79 17.22 17.82
C ASN A 246 16.96 18.05 17.31
N SER A 247 16.67 19.26 16.84
CA SER A 247 17.72 20.25 16.62
C SER A 247 17.82 21.11 17.89
N GLU A 248 19.01 21.59 18.19
CA GLU A 248 19.26 22.59 19.24
C GLU A 248 18.46 23.90 19.04
N SER A 249 17.74 24.02 17.94
CA SER A 249 16.97 25.20 17.48
C SER A 249 15.47 25.16 17.80
N GLY A 250 14.98 24.24 18.63
CA GLY A 250 13.53 24.13 18.91
C GLY A 250 12.68 23.59 17.76
N LEU A 251 13.29 22.92 16.77
CA LEU A 251 12.59 22.28 15.65
C LEU A 251 12.45 20.77 15.86
N ILE A 252 11.22 20.29 15.87
CA ILE A 252 10.87 18.85 15.90
C ILE A 252 10.39 18.44 14.53
N SER A 253 11.10 17.50 13.92
CA SER A 253 10.77 16.97 12.59
C SER A 253 10.17 15.57 12.68
N ILE A 254 9.00 15.38 12.06
CA ILE A 254 8.24 14.13 12.05
C ILE A 254 8.10 13.67 10.59
N ASN A 255 8.54 12.46 10.28
CA ASN A 255 8.40 11.92 8.92
C ASN A 255 6.95 11.53 8.60
N SER A 256 6.27 10.90 9.58
CA SER A 256 4.92 10.40 9.40
C SER A 256 4.21 10.37 10.76
N LEU A 257 3.09 11.05 10.85
CA LEU A 257 2.26 11.12 12.06
C LEU A 257 0.92 10.44 11.80
N PRO A 258 0.49 9.42 12.56
CA PRO A 258 -0.87 8.94 12.51
C PRO A 258 -1.82 10.05 12.98
N VAL A 259 -2.87 10.33 12.21
CA VAL A 259 -3.88 11.35 12.52
C VAL A 259 -5.27 10.77 12.67
N GLY A 260 -5.49 9.55 12.17
CA GLY A 260 -6.68 8.74 12.34
C GLY A 260 -6.31 7.28 12.51
N CYS A 261 -7.02 6.54 13.38
CA CYS A 261 -6.78 5.13 13.62
C CYS A 261 -8.05 4.44 14.14
N GLU A 262 -8.20 3.12 13.87
CA GLU A 262 -9.24 2.30 14.52
C GLU A 262 -9.08 2.31 16.05
N ILE A 263 -7.86 2.33 16.55
CA ILE A 263 -7.56 2.65 17.96
C ILE A 263 -7.56 4.18 18.08
N SER A 264 -8.71 4.75 18.34
CA SER A 264 -8.98 6.19 18.23
C SER A 264 -8.07 7.09 19.07
N THR A 265 -7.47 6.57 20.16
CA THR A 265 -6.53 7.30 21.02
C THR A 265 -5.08 7.23 20.55
N LEU A 266 -4.75 6.35 19.60
CA LEU A 266 -3.37 6.16 19.11
C LEU A 266 -2.75 7.44 18.54
N PRO A 267 -3.45 8.28 17.76
CA PRO A 267 -2.87 9.51 17.22
C PRO A 267 -2.37 10.46 18.30
N LEU A 268 -3.17 10.68 19.34
CA LEU A 268 -2.78 11.53 20.49
C LEU A 268 -1.61 10.91 21.25
N SER A 269 -1.65 9.61 21.53
CA SER A 269 -0.56 8.91 22.21
C SER A 269 0.76 8.98 21.43
N ALA A 270 0.70 8.87 20.12
CA ALA A 270 1.87 8.99 19.24
C ALA A 270 2.47 10.41 19.31
N LEU A 271 1.64 11.46 19.18
CA LEU A 271 2.11 12.84 19.29
C LEU A 271 2.66 13.14 20.70
N SER A 272 1.98 12.68 21.74
CA SER A 272 2.45 12.83 23.14
C SER A 272 3.81 12.17 23.36
N SER A 273 4.00 10.97 22.82
CA SER A 273 5.30 10.26 22.89
C SER A 273 6.40 11.03 22.16
N ILE A 274 6.10 11.61 20.99
CA ILE A 274 7.05 12.42 20.22
C ILE A 274 7.46 13.67 21.01
N LEU A 275 6.51 14.34 21.66
CA LEU A 275 6.73 15.58 22.38
C LEU A 275 7.13 15.37 23.86
N SER A 276 7.23 14.12 24.33
CA SER A 276 7.52 13.79 25.73
C SER A 276 8.88 14.31 26.24
N THR A 277 9.82 14.61 25.33
CA THR A 277 11.14 15.17 25.65
C THR A 277 11.16 16.70 25.65
N THR A 278 10.02 17.34 25.45
CA THR A 278 9.86 18.80 25.44
C THR A 278 9.15 19.27 26.72
N GLU A 279 9.16 20.58 26.94
CA GLU A 279 8.44 21.21 28.06
C GLU A 279 6.94 21.46 27.74
N ILE A 280 6.46 21.03 26.53
CA ILE A 280 5.09 21.25 26.10
C ILE A 280 4.13 20.43 26.98
N ASP A 281 3.18 21.11 27.61
CA ASP A 281 2.21 20.47 28.47
C ASP A 281 1.17 19.62 27.69
N GLY A 282 0.51 18.72 28.43
CA GLY A 282 -0.42 17.76 27.85
C GLY A 282 -1.68 18.39 27.23
N GLU A 283 -2.11 19.59 27.72
CA GLU A 283 -3.25 20.30 27.13
C GLU A 283 -2.87 20.90 25.78
N THR A 284 -1.72 21.53 25.68
CA THR A 284 -1.16 22.07 24.44
C THR A 284 -0.97 20.96 23.39
N ILE A 285 -0.43 19.79 23.78
CA ILE A 285 -0.29 18.63 22.89
C ILE A 285 -1.66 18.18 22.35
N ARG A 286 -2.67 18.13 23.20
CA ARG A 286 -4.03 17.73 22.83
C ARG A 286 -4.67 18.74 21.87
N ASN A 287 -4.55 20.03 22.17
CA ASN A 287 -5.03 21.09 21.30
C ASN A 287 -4.34 21.07 19.93
N LEU A 288 -3.04 20.82 19.90
CA LEU A 288 -2.27 20.64 18.67
C LEU A 288 -2.78 19.45 17.87
N MET A 289 -3.06 18.30 18.51
CA MET A 289 -3.60 17.12 17.82
C MET A 289 -4.97 17.38 17.23
N ILE A 290 -5.87 18.04 17.96
CA ILE A 290 -7.19 18.46 17.47
C ILE A 290 -7.04 19.35 16.23
N PHE A 291 -6.14 20.33 16.27
CA PHE A 291 -5.87 21.21 15.14
C PHE A 291 -5.37 20.44 13.92
N ILE A 292 -4.38 19.54 14.11
CA ILE A 292 -3.84 18.70 13.04
C ILE A 292 -4.93 17.80 12.43
N GLN A 293 -5.79 17.19 13.24
CA GLN A 293 -6.88 16.35 12.76
C GLN A 293 -7.90 17.16 11.95
N LYS A 294 -8.30 18.34 12.41
CA LYS A 294 -9.22 19.23 11.69
C LYS A 294 -8.63 19.68 10.35
N LEU A 295 -7.39 20.10 10.31
CA LEU A 295 -6.67 20.45 9.08
C LEU A 295 -6.66 19.28 8.08
N ASN A 296 -6.43 18.07 8.56
CA ASN A 296 -6.41 16.87 7.73
C ASN A 296 -7.78 16.49 7.18
N ILE A 297 -8.85 16.64 7.96
CA ILE A 297 -10.25 16.43 7.52
C ILE A 297 -10.61 17.45 6.45
N GLU A 298 -10.35 18.73 6.69
CA GLU A 298 -10.66 19.82 5.77
C GLU A 298 -9.98 19.63 4.42
N THR A 299 -8.65 19.40 4.43
CA THR A 299 -7.87 19.20 3.19
C THR A 299 -8.38 18.01 2.37
N ARG A 300 -8.68 16.86 3.02
CA ARG A 300 -9.21 15.68 2.32
C ARG A 300 -10.63 15.91 1.82
N SER A 301 -11.46 16.63 2.58
CA SER A 301 -12.84 16.94 2.20
C SER A 301 -12.91 17.87 1.00
N GLU A 302 -12.03 18.85 0.92
CA GLU A 302 -11.91 19.73 -0.26
C GLU A 302 -11.48 18.93 -1.50
N LEU A 303 -10.45 18.09 -1.35
CA LEU A 303 -9.99 17.24 -2.46
C LEU A 303 -11.07 16.26 -2.92
N LEU A 304 -11.80 15.64 -1.96
CA LEU A 304 -12.91 14.75 -2.28
C LEU A 304 -14.04 15.48 -3.01
N LYS A 305 -14.35 16.73 -2.61
CA LYS A 305 -15.34 17.55 -3.28
C LYS A 305 -14.94 17.81 -4.74
N ASP A 306 -13.71 18.25 -4.98
CA ASP A 306 -13.19 18.49 -6.34
C ASP A 306 -13.26 17.22 -7.21
N LEU A 307 -12.92 16.05 -6.62
CA LEU A 307 -13.01 14.77 -7.30
C LEU A 307 -14.44 14.40 -7.67
N LEU A 308 -15.38 14.52 -6.74
CA LEU A 308 -16.78 14.18 -6.99
C LEU A 308 -17.43 15.09 -8.03
N GLU A 309 -17.06 16.37 -8.08
CA GLU A 309 -17.46 17.29 -9.13
C GLU A 309 -16.92 16.86 -10.50
N TYR A 310 -15.66 16.42 -10.57
CA TYR A 310 -15.05 15.91 -11.78
C TYR A 310 -15.65 14.56 -12.24
N GLU A 311 -15.86 13.63 -11.31
CA GLU A 311 -16.30 12.26 -11.59
C GLU A 311 -17.81 12.16 -11.93
N GLN A 312 -18.58 13.22 -11.81
CA GLN A 312 -20.01 13.29 -12.17
C GLN A 312 -20.84 12.10 -11.64
N ASN A 313 -20.67 11.76 -10.36
CA ASN A 313 -21.34 10.66 -9.65
C ASN A 313 -20.73 9.24 -9.84
N SER A 314 -19.63 9.06 -10.53
CA SER A 314 -18.87 7.83 -10.43
C SER A 314 -17.99 7.87 -9.16
N ILE A 315 -17.93 6.78 -8.40
CA ILE A 315 -17.09 6.71 -7.20
C ILE A 315 -15.84 5.91 -7.54
N SER A 316 -14.72 6.61 -7.75
CA SER A 316 -13.42 5.98 -7.98
C SER A 316 -12.82 5.37 -6.71
N GLU A 317 -11.80 4.53 -6.88
CA GLU A 317 -11.03 4.01 -5.75
C GLU A 317 -10.33 5.13 -4.96
N LEU A 318 -9.92 6.22 -5.62
CA LEU A 318 -9.38 7.41 -4.96
C LEU A 318 -10.41 8.09 -4.05
N SER A 319 -11.63 8.28 -4.56
CA SER A 319 -12.74 8.85 -3.77
C SER A 319 -13.10 7.97 -2.58
N LYS A 320 -13.09 6.64 -2.73
CA LYS A 320 -13.30 5.68 -1.64
C LYS A 320 -12.21 5.79 -0.59
N ALA A 321 -10.93 5.86 -1.01
CA ALA A 321 -9.80 5.98 -0.11
C ALA A 321 -9.88 7.26 0.74
N LEU A 322 -10.18 8.41 0.12
CA LEU A 322 -10.34 9.68 0.83
C LEU A 322 -11.50 9.64 1.84
N LYS A 323 -12.67 9.11 1.45
CA LYS A 323 -13.80 8.95 2.36
C LYS A 323 -13.46 8.12 3.59
N HIS A 324 -12.77 7.00 3.36
CA HIS A 324 -12.38 6.11 4.45
C HIS A 324 -11.39 6.79 5.41
N GLU A 325 -10.38 7.48 4.91
CA GLU A 325 -9.43 8.21 5.76
C GLU A 325 -10.10 9.34 6.54
N ILE A 326 -11.01 10.11 5.92
CA ILE A 326 -11.80 11.13 6.63
C ILE A 326 -12.55 10.52 7.80
N GLN A 327 -13.22 9.38 7.62
CA GLN A 327 -13.95 8.70 8.69
C GLN A 327 -13.05 8.28 9.85
N LEU A 328 -11.87 7.71 9.56
CA LEU A 328 -10.89 7.34 10.59
C LEU A 328 -10.42 8.55 11.39
N ILE A 329 -10.13 9.67 10.71
CA ILE A 329 -9.66 10.89 11.36
C ILE A 329 -10.80 11.49 12.23
N GLN A 330 -12.03 11.51 11.74
CA GLN A 330 -13.20 12.00 12.50
C GLN A 330 -13.41 11.18 13.78
N THR A 331 -13.31 9.86 13.71
CA THR A 331 -13.42 8.99 14.89
C THR A 331 -12.33 9.30 15.92
N SER A 332 -11.08 9.48 15.48
CA SER A 332 -9.98 9.84 16.37
C SER A 332 -10.10 11.26 16.92
N LEU A 333 -10.62 12.22 16.15
CA LEU A 333 -10.88 13.59 16.60
C LEU A 333 -11.89 13.61 17.76
N ILE A 334 -13.00 12.89 17.60
CA ILE A 334 -14.02 12.77 18.66
C ILE A 334 -13.41 12.22 19.95
N ALA A 335 -12.60 11.17 19.86
CA ALA A 335 -11.90 10.61 21.02
C ALA A 335 -10.94 11.61 21.67
N THR A 336 -10.20 12.39 20.88
CA THR A 336 -9.28 13.41 21.37
C THR A 336 -10.02 14.55 22.07
N GLU A 337 -11.18 14.98 21.53
CA GLU A 337 -12.03 16.02 22.13
C GLU A 337 -12.69 15.57 23.44
N LEU A 338 -13.13 14.32 23.55
CA LEU A 338 -13.68 13.74 24.78
C LEU A 338 -12.64 13.72 25.91
N LEU A 339 -11.41 13.30 25.64
CA LEU A 339 -10.31 13.33 26.61
C LEU A 339 -9.96 14.75 27.07
N ARG A 340 -10.28 15.77 26.29
CA ARG A 340 -10.14 17.18 26.71
C ARG A 340 -11.20 17.59 27.73
N GLN A 341 -12.43 17.10 27.59
CA GLN A 341 -13.54 17.46 28.50
C GLN A 341 -13.38 16.84 29.87
N GLU A 342 -12.92 15.57 29.95
CA GLU A 342 -12.71 14.85 31.21
C GLU A 342 -11.65 15.48 32.10
N ASN A 343 -10.63 16.14 31.54
CA ASN A 343 -9.58 16.80 32.33
C ASN A 343 -9.95 18.23 32.76
N ASN A 344 -11.03 18.81 32.25
CA ASN A 344 -11.53 20.14 32.61
C ASN A 344 -12.74 20.09 33.54
N SER A 345 -13.22 18.90 33.92
CA SER A 345 -14.26 18.63 34.90
C SER A 345 -13.68 18.14 36.23
#